data_43b2de3e54b84057d00ca8cb39055b0a
#
_entry.id   43b2de3e54b84057d00ca8cb39055b0a
#
_cell.length_a   1.000
_cell.length_b   1.000
_cell.length_c   1.000
_cell.angle_alpha   90.00
_cell.angle_beta   90.00
_cell.angle_gamma   90.00
#
_symmetry.space_group_name_H-M   'P 1'
#
loop_
_entity.id
_entity.type
_entity.pdbx_description
1 polymer ?
#
loop_
_entity_poly.entity_id
_entity_poly.type
_entity_poly.pdbx_seq_one_letter_code
_entity_poly.pdbx_strand_id
1 'polypeptide(L)'
;MWARLYNPPNSGVNLHVNVWTITDVSNSTFRAQFWFNSNPSETPVKSEFVTPSNTAISPLPQPKIKLQYATNVLNEPTGGIKAFARRAEPETTLVDVENGKFIFPPGGSFLVFLSNPESPDVVTSGRIAFGWWEAIFKSIKFI
;
A
#
# COMPACT_ATOMS: atom_id res chain seq x y z
N MET A 1 -7.14 8.47 -6.46
CA MET A 1 -5.77 7.89 -6.52
C MET A 1 -5.68 6.66 -5.63
N TRP A 2 -4.71 5.80 -5.90
CA TRP A 2 -4.36 4.72 -5.01
C TRP A 2 -2.85 4.56 -4.95
N ALA A 3 -2.38 3.96 -3.87
CA ALA A 3 -1.01 3.50 -3.71
C ALA A 3 -1.02 2.10 -3.10
N ARG A 4 -0.03 1.29 -3.46
CA ARG A 4 0.04 -0.08 -2.93
C ARG A 4 1.46 -0.56 -2.72
N LEU A 5 1.59 -1.48 -1.81
CA LEU A 5 2.72 -2.38 -1.72
C LEU A 5 2.36 -3.65 -2.49
N TYR A 6 3.12 -3.93 -3.53
CA TYR A 6 2.89 -5.08 -4.40
C TYR A 6 4.00 -6.10 -4.23
N ASN A 7 3.60 -7.33 -3.94
CA ASN A 7 4.53 -8.46 -3.85
C ASN A 7 4.56 -9.19 -5.20
N PRO A 8 5.60 -9.00 -6.01
CA PRO A 8 5.64 -9.62 -7.34
C PRO A 8 5.58 -11.14 -7.26
N PRO A 9 4.99 -11.81 -8.27
CA PRO A 9 5.12 -13.25 -8.40
C PRO A 9 6.60 -13.64 -8.44
N ASN A 10 6.94 -14.77 -7.85
CA ASN A 10 8.32 -15.27 -7.79
C ASN A 10 9.28 -14.41 -6.95
N SER A 11 8.79 -13.54 -6.09
CA SER A 11 9.65 -12.72 -5.23
C SER A 11 10.42 -13.56 -4.20
N GLY A 12 9.85 -14.69 -3.77
CA GLY A 12 10.42 -15.54 -2.74
C GLY A 12 10.25 -15.02 -1.32
N VAL A 13 9.42 -13.99 -1.14
CA VAL A 13 9.18 -13.38 0.17
C VAL A 13 7.69 -13.23 0.43
N ASN A 14 7.33 -13.17 1.71
CA ASN A 14 6.03 -12.65 2.15
C ASN A 14 6.20 -11.18 2.53
N LEU A 15 5.22 -10.38 2.15
CA LEU A 15 5.13 -8.99 2.57
C LEU A 15 4.43 -8.90 3.92
N HIS A 16 5.09 -8.27 4.88
CA HIS A 16 4.50 -7.96 6.19
C HIS A 16 4.36 -6.45 6.32
N VAL A 17 3.13 -5.96 6.39
CA VAL A 17 2.88 -4.53 6.57
C VAL A 17 3.04 -4.18 8.04
N ASN A 18 3.94 -3.26 8.34
CA ASN A 18 4.23 -2.83 9.70
C ASN A 18 3.43 -1.59 10.10
N VAL A 19 3.46 -0.56 9.26
CA VAL A 19 2.83 0.72 9.55
C VAL A 19 2.39 1.38 8.25
N TRP A 20 1.31 2.14 8.32
CA TRP A 20 0.91 3.03 7.24
C TRP A 20 0.52 4.38 7.80
N THR A 21 0.71 5.42 6.99
CA THR A 21 0.25 6.76 7.29
C THR A 21 -0.46 7.35 6.08
N ILE A 22 -1.50 8.12 6.34
CA ILE A 22 -2.23 8.84 5.30
C ILE A 22 -2.46 10.26 5.81
N THR A 23 -1.97 11.25 5.05
CA THR A 23 -2.17 12.66 5.37
C THR A 23 -3.12 13.27 4.34
N ASP A 24 -4.17 13.90 4.82
CA ASP A 24 -5.06 14.70 3.96
C ASP A 24 -4.46 16.10 3.83
N VAL A 25 -3.96 16.41 2.63
CA VAL A 25 -3.40 17.74 2.31
C VAL A 25 -4.38 18.60 1.53
N SER A 26 -5.65 18.17 1.46
CA SER A 26 -6.72 18.92 0.81
C SER A 26 -7.56 19.71 1.82
N ASN A 27 -8.50 20.48 1.32
CA ASN A 27 -9.45 21.25 2.14
C ASN A 27 -10.74 20.48 2.42
N SER A 28 -10.84 19.24 1.99
CA SER A 28 -12.04 18.43 2.18
C SER A 28 -11.70 17.06 2.71
N THR A 29 -12.62 16.51 3.48
CA THR A 29 -12.53 15.16 4.01
C THR A 29 -12.54 14.14 2.87
N PHE A 30 -11.70 13.11 2.98
CA PHE A 30 -11.78 11.99 2.06
C PHE A 30 -11.86 10.65 2.79
N ARG A 31 -12.21 9.62 2.03
CA ARG A 31 -12.26 8.24 2.51
C ARG A 31 -11.05 7.48 2.01
N ALA A 32 -10.40 6.75 2.90
CA ALA A 32 -9.35 5.79 2.56
C ALA A 32 -9.91 4.37 2.71
N GLN A 33 -9.90 3.61 1.64
CA GLN A 33 -10.27 2.20 1.64
C GLN A 33 -9.02 1.35 1.54
N PHE A 34 -8.97 0.28 2.31
CA PHE A 34 -7.84 -0.64 2.37
C PHE A 34 -8.24 -1.97 1.75
N TRP A 35 -7.55 -2.32 0.68
CA TRP A 35 -7.85 -3.50 -0.12
C TRP A 35 -6.71 -4.51 -0.06
N PHE A 36 -7.07 -5.76 0.15
CA PHE A 36 -6.14 -6.89 0.19
C PHE A 36 -6.26 -7.68 -1.10
N ASN A 37 -5.12 -7.86 -1.79
CA ASN A 37 -5.00 -8.69 -3.00
C ASN A 37 -5.99 -8.29 -4.11
N SER A 38 -6.20 -7.01 -4.26
CA SER A 38 -7.13 -6.48 -5.26
C SER A 38 -6.43 -6.22 -6.59
N ASN A 39 -7.24 -5.94 -7.61
CA ASN A 39 -6.80 -5.64 -8.96
C ASN A 39 -7.26 -4.24 -9.35
N PRO A 40 -6.39 -3.23 -9.28
CA PRO A 40 -6.72 -1.91 -9.81
C PRO A 40 -6.76 -1.95 -11.34
N SER A 41 -7.60 -1.10 -11.92
CA SER A 41 -7.74 -1.05 -13.39
C SER A 41 -6.70 -0.15 -14.06
N GLU A 42 -6.10 0.75 -13.31
CA GLU A 42 -5.08 1.66 -13.83
C GLU A 42 -3.71 0.99 -13.92
N THR A 43 -2.90 1.42 -14.89
CA THR A 43 -1.53 0.96 -15.00
C THR A 43 -0.72 1.48 -13.82
N PRO A 44 -0.09 0.60 -13.03
CA PRO A 44 0.73 1.04 -11.90
C PRO A 44 1.96 1.81 -12.33
N VAL A 45 2.27 2.86 -11.58
CA VAL A 45 3.53 3.61 -11.71
C VAL A 45 4.42 3.23 -10.52
N LYS A 46 5.66 2.84 -10.79
CA LYS A 46 6.62 2.50 -9.74
C LYS A 46 7.13 3.77 -9.07
N SER A 47 7.12 3.80 -7.74
CA SER A 47 7.76 4.86 -6.97
C SER A 47 9.19 4.47 -6.63
N GLU A 48 10.11 5.40 -6.80
CA GLU A 48 11.51 5.25 -6.37
C GLU A 48 11.75 5.73 -4.94
N PHE A 49 10.74 6.26 -4.26
CA PHE A 49 10.84 6.73 -2.89
C PHE A 49 10.75 5.57 -1.90
N VAL A 50 11.74 4.67 -1.99
CA VAL A 50 11.85 3.48 -1.15
C VAL A 50 13.27 3.40 -0.62
N THR A 51 13.40 3.14 0.68
CA THR A 51 14.71 2.99 1.32
C THR A 51 14.67 1.85 2.32
N PRO A 52 15.77 1.09 2.48
CA PRO A 52 15.87 0.18 3.61
C PRO A 52 15.90 0.98 4.92
N SER A 53 15.35 0.43 5.97
CA SER A 53 15.37 1.06 7.31
C SER A 53 16.75 0.96 7.97
N ASN A 54 17.51 -0.10 7.67
CA ASN A 54 18.88 -0.25 8.14
C ASN A 54 19.85 0.14 7.04
N THR A 55 20.38 1.36 7.12
CA THR A 55 21.33 1.89 6.15
C THR A 55 22.78 1.61 6.51
N ALA A 56 23.02 0.88 7.60
CA ALA A 56 24.37 0.50 8.06
C ALA A 56 24.89 -0.78 7.37
N ILE A 57 24.03 -1.46 6.63
CA ILE A 57 24.41 -2.68 5.87
C ILE A 57 24.98 -2.27 4.51
N SER A 58 26.11 -2.87 4.15
CA SER A 58 26.73 -2.65 2.84
C SER A 58 26.94 -3.99 2.14
N PRO A 59 26.48 -4.16 0.88
CA PRO A 59 25.66 -3.22 0.11
C PRO A 59 24.25 -3.07 0.69
N LEU A 60 23.59 -1.96 0.40
CA LEU A 60 22.22 -1.73 0.86
C LEU A 60 21.28 -2.80 0.31
N PRO A 61 20.41 -3.38 1.16
CA PRO A 61 19.45 -4.36 0.69
C PRO A 61 18.48 -3.75 -0.33
N GLN A 62 18.13 -4.52 -1.35
CA GLN A 62 17.15 -4.12 -2.36
C GLN A 62 15.82 -4.79 -2.05
N PRO A 63 14.74 -4.03 -1.92
CA PRO A 63 13.44 -4.62 -1.63
C PRO A 63 12.91 -5.43 -2.82
N LYS A 64 12.26 -6.54 -2.53
CA LYS A 64 11.49 -7.32 -3.49
C LYS A 64 10.12 -6.71 -3.73
N ILE A 65 9.53 -6.17 -2.67
CA ILE A 65 8.23 -5.51 -2.72
C ILE A 65 8.35 -4.19 -3.49
N LYS A 66 7.34 -3.88 -4.29
CA LYS A 66 7.30 -2.67 -5.09
C LYS A 66 6.27 -1.71 -4.54
N LEU A 67 6.68 -0.46 -4.37
CA LEU A 67 5.76 0.63 -4.09
C LEU A 67 5.24 1.17 -5.43
N GLN A 68 3.93 1.11 -5.62
CA GLN A 68 3.27 1.51 -6.86
C GLN A 68 2.11 2.45 -6.55
N TYR A 69 1.75 3.29 -7.51
CA TYR A 69 0.63 4.20 -7.37
C TYR A 69 -0.02 4.50 -8.72
N ALA A 70 -1.20 5.09 -8.67
CA ALA A 70 -1.87 5.67 -9.84
C ALA A 70 -2.63 6.93 -9.44
N THR A 71 -2.65 7.89 -10.34
CA THR A 71 -3.45 9.11 -10.24
C THR A 71 -4.60 9.04 -11.24
N ASN A 72 -5.55 9.97 -11.16
CA ASN A 72 -6.70 10.02 -12.06
C ASN A 72 -7.52 8.73 -12.06
N VAL A 73 -7.70 8.16 -10.89
CA VAL A 73 -8.44 6.90 -10.69
C VAL A 73 -9.93 7.21 -10.61
N LEU A 74 -10.73 6.55 -11.45
CA LEU A 74 -12.17 6.77 -11.52
C LEU A 74 -12.97 5.75 -10.72
N ASN A 75 -12.49 4.52 -10.58
CA ASN A 75 -13.24 3.44 -9.99
C ASN A 75 -12.44 2.72 -8.90
N GLU A 76 -13.18 2.09 -7.97
CA GLU A 76 -12.59 1.20 -6.99
C GLU A 76 -11.85 0.04 -7.66
N PRO A 77 -10.85 -0.54 -6.99
CA PRO A 77 -10.27 -1.80 -7.44
C PRO A 77 -11.33 -2.91 -7.51
N THR A 78 -11.01 -3.95 -8.26
CA THR A 78 -11.85 -5.16 -8.33
C THR A 78 -11.10 -6.35 -7.72
N GLY A 79 -11.85 -7.40 -7.43
CA GLY A 79 -11.29 -8.61 -6.83
C GLY A 79 -10.76 -8.35 -5.43
N GLY A 80 -10.14 -9.36 -4.83
CA GLY A 80 -9.63 -9.25 -3.49
C GLY A 80 -10.70 -8.92 -2.45
N ILE A 81 -10.27 -8.27 -1.38
CA ILE A 81 -11.16 -7.94 -0.25
C ILE A 81 -10.98 -6.47 0.14
N LYS A 82 -12.09 -5.74 0.21
CA LYS A 82 -12.11 -4.43 0.86
C LYS A 82 -12.11 -4.69 2.38
N ALA A 83 -10.94 -4.59 3.00
CA ALA A 83 -10.77 -5.04 4.37
C ALA A 83 -11.33 -4.06 5.39
N PHE A 84 -11.08 -2.77 5.21
CA PHE A 84 -11.57 -1.71 6.10
C PHE A 84 -11.46 -0.35 5.43
N ALA A 85 -12.05 0.66 6.08
CA ALA A 85 -11.99 2.04 5.61
C ALA A 85 -11.77 3.00 6.77
N ARG A 86 -11.21 4.17 6.45
CA ARG A 86 -11.00 5.27 7.39
C ARG A 86 -11.43 6.58 6.73
N ARG A 87 -11.83 7.52 7.56
CA ARG A 87 -12.17 8.88 7.13
C ARG A 87 -11.03 9.81 7.54
N ALA A 88 -10.50 10.57 6.59
CA ALA A 88 -9.42 11.52 6.84
C ALA A 88 -9.96 12.94 6.79
N GLU A 89 -9.81 13.67 7.89
CA GLU A 89 -10.16 15.07 7.99
C GLU A 89 -9.07 15.95 7.34
N PRO A 90 -9.42 17.13 6.83
CA PRO A 90 -8.43 18.05 6.27
C PRO A 90 -7.27 18.32 7.22
N GLU A 91 -6.06 18.34 6.68
CA GLU A 91 -4.83 18.68 7.38
C GLU A 91 -4.51 17.76 8.58
N THR A 92 -5.02 16.54 8.55
CA THR A 92 -4.72 15.52 9.57
C THR A 92 -3.97 14.34 8.98
N THR A 93 -3.28 13.62 9.84
CA THR A 93 -2.60 12.38 9.50
C THR A 93 -3.20 11.22 10.29
N LEU A 94 -3.62 10.19 9.56
CA LEU A 94 -3.98 8.91 10.14
C LEU A 94 -2.74 8.04 10.21
N VAL A 95 -2.53 7.38 11.34
CA VAL A 95 -1.42 6.44 11.55
C VAL A 95 -1.97 5.18 12.18
N ASP A 96 -1.58 4.03 11.65
CA ASP A 96 -1.85 2.76 12.32
C ASP A 96 -0.65 1.84 12.20
N VAL A 97 -0.31 1.19 13.31
CA VAL A 97 0.80 0.25 13.40
C VAL A 97 0.23 -1.16 13.41
N GLU A 98 0.52 -1.91 12.36
CA GLU A 98 -0.02 -3.25 12.16
C GLU A 98 0.91 -4.35 12.70
N ASN A 99 2.16 -4.02 13.01
CA ASN A 99 3.17 -4.94 13.55
C ASN A 99 3.36 -6.20 12.69
N GLY A 100 3.21 -6.06 11.37
CA GLY A 100 3.41 -7.17 10.44
C GLY A 100 2.29 -8.19 10.41
N LYS A 101 1.14 -7.93 11.03
CA LYS A 101 0.03 -8.89 11.04
C LYS A 101 -0.69 -9.02 9.69
N PHE A 102 -0.60 -8.00 8.83
CA PHE A 102 -1.12 -8.07 7.47
C PHE A 102 -0.04 -8.68 6.57
N ILE A 103 -0.30 -9.88 6.08
CA ILE A 103 0.71 -10.68 5.37
C ILE A 103 0.19 -10.99 3.97
N PHE A 104 1.02 -10.73 2.97
CA PHE A 104 0.66 -10.92 1.56
C PHE A 104 1.70 -11.79 0.86
N PRO A 105 1.26 -12.90 0.22
CA PRO A 105 2.16 -13.79 -0.49
C PRO A 105 2.58 -13.20 -1.84
N PRO A 106 3.52 -13.84 -2.56
CA PRO A 106 3.82 -13.45 -3.94
C PRO A 106 2.56 -13.36 -4.80
N GLY A 107 2.44 -12.28 -5.56
CA GLY A 107 1.23 -11.93 -6.30
C GLY A 107 0.21 -11.12 -5.50
N GLY A 108 0.37 -11.02 -4.19
CA GLY A 108 -0.53 -10.26 -3.32
C GLY A 108 -0.16 -8.78 -3.21
N SER A 109 -1.04 -8.03 -2.57
CA SER A 109 -0.84 -6.59 -2.38
C SER A 109 -1.66 -6.02 -1.25
N PHE A 110 -1.17 -4.90 -0.72
CA PHE A 110 -1.87 -4.03 0.22
C PHE A 110 -2.08 -2.68 -0.45
N LEU A 111 -3.32 -2.33 -0.74
CA LEU A 111 -3.66 -1.15 -1.52
C LEU A 111 -4.52 -0.19 -0.71
N VAL A 112 -4.19 1.10 -0.78
CA VAL A 112 -4.98 2.19 -0.21
C VAL A 112 -5.59 2.99 -1.36
N PHE A 113 -6.91 3.05 -1.40
CA PHE A 113 -7.68 3.79 -2.39
C PHE A 113 -8.30 5.01 -1.72
N LEU A 114 -7.99 6.19 -2.25
CA LEU A 114 -8.52 7.45 -1.74
C LEU A 114 -9.67 7.93 -2.63
N SER A 115 -10.80 8.23 -2.02
CA SER A 115 -11.98 8.74 -2.70
C SER A 115 -12.63 9.86 -1.91
N ASN A 116 -13.43 10.67 -2.58
CA ASN A 116 -14.12 11.80 -1.95
C ASN A 116 -15.63 11.70 -2.19
N PRO A 117 -16.30 10.72 -1.56
CA PRO A 117 -17.74 10.50 -1.80
C PRO A 117 -18.62 11.62 -1.25
N GLU A 118 -18.12 12.40 -0.27
CA GLU A 118 -18.86 13.52 0.30
C GLU A 118 -18.76 14.77 -0.58
N SER A 119 -17.74 14.86 -1.43
CA SER A 119 -17.51 15.97 -2.35
C SER A 119 -16.92 15.44 -3.67
N PRO A 120 -17.76 14.76 -4.51
CA PRO A 120 -17.25 14.03 -5.68
C PRO A 120 -16.50 14.91 -6.70
N ASP A 121 -16.81 16.22 -6.75
CA ASP A 121 -16.17 17.15 -7.68
C ASP A 121 -14.86 17.71 -7.18
N VAL A 122 -14.48 17.38 -5.94
CA VAL A 122 -13.22 17.83 -5.33
C VAL A 122 -12.16 16.76 -5.50
N VAL A 123 -11.00 17.15 -6.02
CA VAL A 123 -9.87 16.23 -6.20
C VAL A 123 -9.33 15.83 -4.84
N THR A 124 -9.20 14.52 -4.63
CA THR A 124 -8.57 13.97 -3.45
C THR A 124 -7.06 14.21 -3.52
N SER A 125 -6.50 14.84 -2.50
CA SER A 125 -5.07 15.08 -2.42
C SER A 125 -4.56 14.56 -1.08
N GLY A 126 -3.80 13.49 -1.12
CA GLY A 126 -3.28 12.83 0.06
C GLY A 126 -1.85 12.37 -0.12
N ARG A 127 -1.18 12.16 1.00
CA ARG A 127 0.15 11.57 1.07
C ARG A 127 0.07 10.26 1.81
N ILE A 128 0.64 9.21 1.22
CA ILE A 128 0.60 7.86 1.75
C ILE A 128 2.02 7.38 1.96
N ALA A 129 2.29 6.83 3.13
CA ALA A 129 3.57 6.20 3.43
C ALA A 129 3.35 4.83 4.05
N PHE A 130 4.26 3.91 3.76
CA PHE A 130 4.22 2.56 4.27
C PHE A 130 5.56 2.18 4.90
N GLY A 131 5.49 1.42 5.97
CA GLY A 131 6.61 0.67 6.50
C GLY A 131 6.30 -0.82 6.44
N TRP A 132 7.27 -1.63 6.02
CA TRP A 132 7.06 -3.07 5.89
C TRP A 132 8.36 -3.82 6.08
N TRP A 133 8.26 -5.14 6.23
CA TRP A 133 9.40 -6.02 6.08
C TRP A 133 9.06 -7.19 5.17
N GLU A 134 10.09 -7.85 4.73
CA GLU A 134 10.01 -8.98 3.83
C GLU A 134 10.57 -10.20 4.55
N ALA A 135 9.76 -11.26 4.64
CA ALA A 135 10.17 -12.51 5.24
C ALA A 135 10.41 -13.56 4.16
N ILE A 136 11.64 -14.03 4.06
CA ILE A 136 11.98 -15.12 3.16
C ILE A 136 11.25 -16.37 3.64
N PHE A 137 10.54 -17.05 2.72
CA PHE A 137 9.97 -18.34 3.02
C PHE A 137 10.74 -19.45 2.30
N LYS A 138 10.84 -20.60 2.96
CA LYS A 138 11.47 -21.79 2.38
C LYS A 138 10.40 -22.77 1.95
N SER A 139 10.50 -23.26 0.72
CA SER A 139 9.66 -24.38 0.29
C SER A 139 10.06 -25.61 1.10
N ILE A 140 9.09 -26.24 1.76
CA ILE A 140 9.29 -27.53 2.39
C ILE A 140 9.05 -28.57 1.32
N LYS A 141 10.09 -29.35 1.01
CA LYS A 141 9.96 -30.51 0.11
C LYS A 141 9.65 -31.74 0.94
N PHE A 142 8.54 -32.37 0.63
CA PHE A 142 8.24 -33.69 1.17
C PHE A 142 8.75 -34.73 0.18
N ILE A 143 9.53 -35.62 0.67
CA ILE A 143 10.08 -36.74 -0.12
C ILE A 143 9.25 -37.98 0.16
#